data_64e36d510206032c997dcfe4074098b7
#
_entry.id   64e36d510206032c997dcfe4074098b7
#
_cell.length_a   1.000
_cell.length_b   1.000
_cell.length_c   1.000
_cell.angle_alpha   90.00
_cell.angle_beta   90.00
_cell.angle_gamma   90.00
#
_symmetry.space_group_name_H-M   'P 1'
#
loop_
_entity.id
_entity.type
_entity.pdbx_description
1 polymer ?
#
loop_
_entity_poly.entity_id
_entity_poly.type
_entity_poly.pdbx_seq_one_letter_code
_entity_poly.pdbx_strand_id
1 'polypeptide(L)'
;MMKSFRISKGKINGARLTAFFFFDIVNRVRLTLGVECMIQKYLIKVGIFLLNCSYSVFKLLPTNSNKVLFLSRQSNKPSIDFRMIVSQLEEDRDVKIVIMTKRIEKNMKDVLFKNVPLFLRQMYHLATSKVCIVDGYNITVSVLNHKKCLIIFQIWHSLGAAKKFGYSALKTPYQQMIAKELKMHKNYSYIIAPSMEIKKYFKQCFGYKEDHFLLGTLPRIEYLKTHHRVNKEKIYRKYPQFRNKKIVLYAPTFRTQGTDRTQEIIDAFQNSKYLFILKVHPNTKTKYHISNCVYDCREFSTLQLLSVADYVITDYSGTSLEAASLKKPVYIYGYDFEDYQKDPGMNYDLKKEFGKYFFEDAHALYECIAHEKYDKQVVIDYFNKYVVQTQDVTQKLVDLIIEKGLEDEETDYRLFEKTS
;
A
#
# COMPACT_ATOMS: atom_id res chain seq x y z
N MET A 1 3.10 4.08 49.40
CA MET A 1 3.84 3.13 48.53
C MET A 1 3.34 3.26 47.08
N MET A 2 3.98 4.13 46.32
CA MET A 2 3.65 4.31 44.88
C MET A 2 4.53 3.35 44.07
N LYS A 3 3.92 2.36 43.40
CA LYS A 3 4.61 1.51 42.43
C LYS A 3 4.61 2.20 41.07
N SER A 4 5.80 2.56 40.61
CA SER A 4 6.02 3.09 39.26
C SER A 4 5.82 1.99 38.23
N PHE A 5 4.82 2.14 37.37
CA PHE A 5 4.69 1.33 36.16
C PHE A 5 5.54 1.94 35.02
N ARG A 6 6.63 1.27 34.70
CA ARG A 6 7.41 1.55 33.50
C ARG A 6 6.65 1.01 32.27
N ILE A 7 6.15 1.91 31.42
CA ILE A 7 5.54 1.53 30.15
C ILE A 7 6.63 1.49 29.08
N SER A 8 6.82 0.31 28.49
CA SER A 8 7.74 0.11 27.38
C SER A 8 7.23 0.83 26.10
N LYS A 9 8.10 1.61 25.48
CA LYS A 9 7.85 2.32 24.22
C LYS A 9 7.83 1.34 23.03
N GLY A 10 6.68 0.77 22.67
CA GLY A 10 6.51 0.00 21.43
C GLY A 10 6.23 0.91 20.22
N LYS A 11 6.90 0.68 19.09
CA LYS A 11 6.79 1.43 17.84
C LYS A 11 5.73 0.82 16.91
N ILE A 12 4.87 1.66 16.33
CA ILE A 12 3.73 1.30 15.46
C ILE A 12 4.06 1.40 13.96
N ASN A 13 3.53 0.49 13.15
CA ASN A 13 3.85 0.21 11.73
C ASN A 13 3.18 1.05 10.64
N GLY A 14 3.78 1.07 9.43
CA GLY A 14 3.47 1.92 8.30
C GLY A 14 2.07 1.77 7.67
N ALA A 15 1.47 0.60 7.61
CA ALA A 15 0.13 0.42 7.05
C ALA A 15 -1.00 0.81 8.02
N ARG A 16 -0.74 0.77 9.33
CA ARG A 16 -1.59 1.36 10.38
C ARG A 16 -1.40 2.88 10.48
N LEU A 17 -0.33 3.41 9.92
CA LEU A 17 0.09 4.80 10.06
C LEU A 17 -0.82 5.81 9.35
N THR A 18 -1.52 5.44 8.33
CA THR A 18 -2.36 6.39 7.59
C THR A 18 -3.62 6.81 8.34
N ALA A 19 -4.21 5.94 9.15
CA ALA A 19 -5.29 6.32 10.08
C ALA A 19 -4.72 6.82 11.43
N PHE A 20 -3.56 6.31 11.84
CA PHE A 20 -2.98 6.50 13.18
C PHE A 20 -2.16 7.77 13.36
N PHE A 21 -1.78 8.49 12.33
CA PHE A 21 -0.92 9.67 12.50
C PHE A 21 -1.62 10.79 13.31
N PHE A 22 -2.93 10.92 13.15
CA PHE A 22 -3.75 11.75 14.03
C PHE A 22 -4.04 11.06 15.38
N PHE A 23 -4.05 9.75 15.43
CA PHE A 23 -4.25 8.98 16.65
C PHE A 23 -3.11 9.14 17.67
N ASP A 24 -1.86 9.23 17.22
CA ASP A 24 -0.72 9.37 18.13
C ASP A 24 -0.60 10.78 18.72
N ILE A 25 -1.10 11.79 18.00
CA ILE A 25 -1.25 13.17 18.51
C ILE A 25 -2.26 13.20 19.66
N VAL A 26 -3.29 12.42 19.56
CA VAL A 26 -4.42 12.37 20.48
C VAL A 26 -4.17 11.43 21.67
N ASN A 27 -3.37 10.38 21.51
CA ASN A 27 -3.08 9.40 22.58
C ASN A 27 -2.06 9.85 23.62
N ARG A 28 -1.44 11.02 23.51
CA ARG A 28 -0.49 11.52 24.51
C ARG A 28 -1.10 12.38 25.61
N VAL A 29 -2.37 12.68 25.53
CA VAL A 29 -3.11 13.36 26.58
C VAL A 29 -3.92 12.31 27.34
N ARG A 30 -3.43 11.83 28.49
CA ARG A 30 -4.14 10.93 29.42
C ARG A 30 -5.14 11.74 30.23
N LEU A 31 -6.44 11.48 30.07
CA LEU A 31 -7.48 12.00 30.93
C LEU A 31 -8.73 11.10 30.91
N THR A 32 -9.67 11.30 31.81
CA THR A 32 -10.86 10.49 32.04
C THR A 32 -11.73 10.31 30.79
N LEU A 33 -11.97 9.08 30.39
CA LEU A 33 -12.44 8.57 29.09
C LEU A 33 -13.62 9.27 28.38
N GLY A 34 -14.45 10.02 29.06
CA GLY A 34 -15.63 10.65 28.44
C GLY A 34 -15.44 12.10 27.99
N VAL A 35 -14.85 12.93 28.85
CA VAL A 35 -14.69 14.39 28.58
C VAL A 35 -13.61 14.63 27.51
N GLU A 36 -12.57 13.81 27.49
CA GLU A 36 -11.48 13.88 26.52
C GLU A 36 -11.90 13.56 25.11
N CYS A 37 -12.71 12.52 24.94
CA CYS A 37 -13.26 12.14 23.66
C CYS A 37 -14.07 13.32 23.06
N MET A 38 -14.81 14.04 23.88
CA MET A 38 -15.57 15.22 23.43
C MET A 38 -14.65 16.41 23.06
N ILE A 39 -13.64 16.70 23.86
CA ILE A 39 -12.67 17.77 23.58
C ILE A 39 -11.91 17.46 22.28
N GLN A 40 -11.43 16.25 22.11
CA GLN A 40 -10.72 15.84 20.91
C GLN A 40 -11.59 15.95 19.65
N LYS A 41 -12.83 15.47 19.73
CA LYS A 41 -13.81 15.61 18.66
C LYS A 41 -14.02 17.09 18.27
N TYR A 42 -14.14 17.97 19.26
CA TYR A 42 -14.28 19.39 19.04
C TYR A 42 -13.02 19.99 18.40
N LEU A 43 -11.83 19.68 18.91
CA LEU A 43 -10.55 20.15 18.35
C LEU A 43 -10.36 19.70 16.89
N ILE A 44 -10.71 18.44 16.57
CA ILE A 44 -10.67 17.94 15.19
C ILE A 44 -11.61 18.76 14.30
N LYS A 45 -12.85 19.01 14.73
CA LYS A 45 -13.81 19.80 13.96
C LYS A 45 -13.33 21.22 13.71
N VAL A 46 -12.81 21.88 14.74
CA VAL A 46 -12.23 23.23 14.63
C VAL A 46 -11.04 23.22 13.67
N GLY A 47 -10.14 22.26 13.81
CA GLY A 47 -9.00 22.11 12.91
C GLY A 47 -9.42 21.91 11.45
N ILE A 48 -10.38 21.03 11.19
CA ILE A 48 -10.93 20.81 9.84
C ILE A 48 -11.61 22.07 9.30
N PHE A 49 -12.34 22.81 10.14
CA PHE A 49 -12.96 24.07 9.75
C PHE A 49 -11.91 25.09 9.31
N LEU A 50 -10.87 25.31 10.11
CA LEU A 50 -9.77 26.24 9.76
C LEU A 50 -9.04 25.82 8.49
N LEU A 51 -8.79 24.51 8.29
CA LEU A 51 -8.22 23.99 7.05
C LEU A 51 -9.11 24.28 5.84
N ASN A 52 -10.43 24.13 5.98
CA ASN A 52 -11.37 24.43 4.89
C ASN A 52 -11.50 25.93 4.61
N CYS A 53 -11.43 26.78 5.63
CA CYS A 53 -11.36 28.25 5.44
C CYS A 53 -10.11 28.62 4.62
N SER A 54 -8.95 28.10 5.01
CA SER A 54 -7.69 28.31 4.26
C SER A 54 -7.77 27.76 2.83
N TYR A 55 -8.35 26.56 2.67
CA TYR A 55 -8.50 25.93 1.36
C TYR A 55 -9.47 26.71 0.44
N SER A 56 -10.48 27.38 1.00
CA SER A 56 -11.43 28.18 0.24
C SER A 56 -10.75 29.33 -0.50
N VAL A 57 -9.66 29.88 0.05
CA VAL A 57 -8.85 30.92 -0.64
C VAL A 57 -8.19 30.31 -1.90
N PHE A 58 -7.59 29.11 -1.79
CA PHE A 58 -6.99 28.43 -2.95
C PHE A 58 -8.02 28.05 -4.01
N LYS A 59 -9.27 27.78 -3.62
CA LYS A 59 -10.36 27.47 -4.58
C LYS A 59 -10.77 28.65 -5.46
N LEU A 60 -10.37 29.87 -5.15
CA LEU A 60 -10.56 31.04 -6.03
C LEU A 60 -9.66 30.98 -7.27
N LEU A 61 -8.56 30.23 -7.20
CA LEU A 61 -7.68 30.04 -8.35
C LEU A 61 -8.34 29.16 -9.43
N PRO A 62 -8.08 29.44 -10.73
CA PRO A 62 -8.63 28.61 -11.82
C PRO A 62 -8.13 27.16 -11.76
N THR A 63 -8.97 26.23 -12.14
CA THR A 63 -8.60 24.84 -12.35
C THR A 63 -7.94 24.70 -13.72
N ASN A 64 -6.80 24.02 -13.79
CA ASN A 64 -6.17 23.66 -15.03
C ASN A 64 -6.71 22.27 -15.46
N SER A 65 -7.41 22.22 -16.60
CA SER A 65 -8.06 21.00 -17.12
C SER A 65 -7.07 19.87 -17.45
N ASN A 66 -5.82 20.20 -17.77
CA ASN A 66 -4.78 19.23 -18.11
C ASN A 66 -3.82 18.94 -16.94
N LYS A 67 -4.16 19.35 -15.72
CA LYS A 67 -3.28 19.13 -14.58
C LYS A 67 -3.65 17.89 -13.79
N VAL A 68 -2.69 16.98 -13.66
CA VAL A 68 -2.79 15.74 -12.89
C VAL A 68 -1.86 15.80 -11.68
N LEU A 69 -2.42 15.62 -10.49
CA LEU A 69 -1.70 15.61 -9.22
C LEU A 69 -1.57 14.18 -8.69
N PHE A 70 -0.36 13.78 -8.35
CA PHE A 70 -0.07 12.51 -7.67
C PHE A 70 0.30 12.77 -6.21
N LEU A 71 -0.41 12.15 -5.28
CA LEU A 71 -0.14 12.26 -3.85
C LEU A 71 0.16 10.91 -3.23
N SER A 72 1.34 10.76 -2.61
CA SER A 72 1.70 9.59 -1.82
C SER A 72 2.30 9.96 -0.47
N ARG A 73 1.96 9.13 0.54
CA ARG A 73 2.56 9.17 1.87
C ARG A 73 3.37 7.92 2.20
N GLN A 74 3.51 7.01 1.25
CA GLN A 74 4.17 5.72 1.45
C GLN A 74 5.70 5.85 1.49
N SER A 75 6.25 6.73 0.66
CA SER A 75 7.69 6.96 0.56
C SER A 75 8.01 8.40 0.16
N ASN A 76 9.31 8.76 0.17
CA ASN A 76 9.79 10.04 -0.35
C ASN A 76 10.10 10.00 -1.86
N LYS A 77 9.86 8.84 -2.51
CA LYS A 77 10.05 8.66 -3.95
C LYS A 77 8.77 8.11 -4.56
N PRO A 78 8.44 8.46 -5.81
CA PRO A 78 7.29 7.89 -6.51
C PRO A 78 7.39 6.36 -6.59
N SER A 79 6.25 5.68 -6.40
CA SER A 79 6.16 4.23 -6.60
C SER A 79 6.40 3.86 -8.07
N ILE A 80 6.63 2.57 -8.33
CA ILE A 80 6.67 2.04 -9.71
C ILE A 80 5.36 2.36 -10.42
N ASP A 81 4.23 2.16 -9.73
CA ASP A 81 2.91 2.41 -10.32
C ASP A 81 2.76 3.86 -10.75
N PHE A 82 3.11 4.82 -9.88
CA PHE A 82 3.07 6.24 -10.25
C PHE A 82 3.97 6.58 -11.43
N ARG A 83 5.19 6.04 -11.46
CA ARG A 83 6.13 6.33 -12.56
C ARG A 83 5.63 5.81 -13.91
N MET A 84 5.05 4.61 -13.93
CA MET A 84 4.51 4.04 -15.16
C MET A 84 3.27 4.80 -15.63
N ILE A 85 2.35 5.16 -14.71
CA ILE A 85 1.18 5.98 -15.06
C ILE A 85 1.61 7.34 -15.59
N VAL A 86 2.60 7.98 -14.96
CA VAL A 86 3.13 9.28 -15.40
C VAL A 86 3.72 9.18 -16.79
N SER A 87 4.61 8.19 -17.03
CA SER A 87 5.24 7.99 -18.35
C SER A 87 4.19 7.81 -19.44
N GLN A 88 3.18 6.99 -19.21
CA GLN A 88 2.12 6.73 -20.17
C GLN A 88 1.21 7.95 -20.39
N LEU A 89 0.87 8.70 -19.33
CA LEU A 89 0.10 9.94 -19.47
C LEU A 89 0.84 11.01 -20.29
N GLU A 90 2.18 11.13 -20.11
CA GLU A 90 3.01 12.07 -20.86
C GLU A 90 3.18 11.66 -22.33
N GLU A 91 3.08 10.36 -22.65
CA GLU A 91 3.08 9.84 -24.02
C GLU A 91 1.73 10.08 -24.72
N ASP A 92 0.62 9.91 -24.00
CA ASP A 92 -0.74 9.94 -24.58
C ASP A 92 -1.31 11.35 -24.68
N ARG A 93 -0.86 12.29 -23.83
CA ARG A 93 -1.44 13.62 -23.73
C ARG A 93 -0.44 14.70 -23.26
N ASP A 94 -0.66 15.93 -23.70
CA ASP A 94 0.01 17.10 -23.09
C ASP A 94 -0.65 17.41 -21.74
N VAL A 95 -0.07 16.87 -20.67
CA VAL A 95 -0.55 17.02 -19.30
C VAL A 95 0.48 17.67 -18.39
N LYS A 96 0.03 18.51 -17.48
CA LYS A 96 0.87 19.06 -16.43
C LYS A 96 0.92 18.13 -15.23
N ILE A 97 1.97 17.35 -15.12
CA ILE A 97 2.15 16.41 -14.00
C ILE A 97 2.74 17.11 -12.76
N VAL A 98 2.15 16.85 -11.59
CA VAL A 98 2.69 17.25 -10.29
C VAL A 98 2.75 16.03 -9.38
N ILE A 99 3.93 15.67 -8.89
CA ILE A 99 4.13 14.52 -8.00
C ILE A 99 4.56 15.03 -6.62
N MET A 100 3.78 14.70 -5.61
CA MET A 100 4.06 15.03 -4.22
C MET A 100 4.12 13.75 -3.38
N THR A 101 5.33 13.23 -3.19
CA THR A 101 5.58 12.06 -2.36
C THR A 101 6.37 12.47 -1.13
N LYS A 102 5.78 12.28 0.03
CA LYS A 102 6.43 12.59 1.30
C LYS A 102 5.99 11.64 2.38
N ARG A 103 6.91 10.85 2.90
CA ARG A 103 6.67 10.06 4.10
C ARG A 103 6.52 11.01 5.29
N ILE A 104 5.38 10.93 5.98
CA ILE A 104 5.13 11.77 7.15
C ILE A 104 5.69 11.05 8.38
N GLU A 105 6.66 11.68 9.03
CA GLU A 105 7.26 11.17 10.27
C GLU A 105 6.36 11.43 11.49
N LYS A 106 6.56 10.65 12.57
CA LYS A 106 5.66 10.62 13.73
C LYS A 106 5.91 11.74 14.75
N ASN A 107 6.92 12.59 14.58
CA ASN A 107 7.29 13.58 15.57
C ASN A 107 6.35 14.80 15.50
N MET A 108 5.73 15.18 16.63
CA MET A 108 4.80 16.32 16.74
C MET A 108 5.37 17.65 16.25
N LYS A 109 6.66 17.94 16.52
CA LYS A 109 7.32 19.15 16.02
C LYS A 109 7.44 19.11 14.49
N ASP A 110 7.75 17.95 13.91
CA ASP A 110 7.81 17.77 12.46
C ASP A 110 6.42 17.85 11.80
N VAL A 111 5.37 17.41 12.49
CA VAL A 111 3.98 17.58 12.01
C VAL A 111 3.60 19.06 11.95
N LEU A 112 3.87 19.83 13.00
CA LEU A 112 3.49 21.22 13.06
C LEU A 112 4.33 22.14 12.15
N PHE A 113 5.65 21.97 12.12
CA PHE A 113 6.53 22.91 11.41
C PHE A 113 6.92 22.45 10.00
N LYS A 114 7.15 21.15 9.78
CA LYS A 114 7.55 20.62 8.46
C LYS A 114 6.37 20.25 7.56
N ASN A 115 5.22 19.87 8.11
CA ASN A 115 4.07 19.43 7.33
C ASN A 115 3.08 20.55 6.99
N VAL A 116 3.04 21.69 7.71
CA VAL A 116 2.18 22.83 7.35
C VAL A 116 2.50 23.34 5.95
N PRO A 117 3.76 23.59 5.57
CA PRO A 117 4.10 23.97 4.18
C PRO A 117 3.69 22.90 3.17
N LEU A 118 3.84 21.60 3.53
CA LEU A 118 3.39 20.50 2.68
C LEU A 118 1.86 20.54 2.46
N PHE A 119 1.08 20.74 3.52
CA PHE A 119 -0.38 20.83 3.43
C PHE A 119 -0.83 22.02 2.59
N LEU A 120 -0.23 23.19 2.77
CA LEU A 120 -0.52 24.38 1.95
C LEU A 120 -0.21 24.12 0.46
N ARG A 121 0.91 23.48 0.15
CA ARG A 121 1.24 23.06 -1.23
C ARG A 121 0.24 22.04 -1.76
N GLN A 122 -0.17 21.05 -0.95
CA GLN A 122 -1.21 20.08 -1.34
C GLN A 122 -2.55 20.78 -1.61
N MET A 123 -2.96 21.74 -0.75
CA MET A 123 -4.17 22.53 -0.95
C MET A 123 -4.14 23.32 -2.27
N TYR A 124 -3.03 24.01 -2.54
CA TYR A 124 -2.84 24.72 -3.80
C TYR A 124 -3.01 23.79 -5.01
N HIS A 125 -2.31 22.64 -4.97
CA HIS A 125 -2.38 21.71 -6.09
C HIS A 125 -3.74 21.02 -6.20
N LEU A 126 -4.39 20.64 -5.09
CA LEU A 126 -5.75 20.08 -5.09
C LEU A 126 -6.79 21.08 -5.63
N ALA A 127 -6.64 22.39 -5.32
CA ALA A 127 -7.56 23.42 -5.80
C ALA A 127 -7.42 23.74 -7.30
N THR A 128 -6.25 23.46 -7.87
CA THR A 128 -5.90 23.86 -9.24
C THR A 128 -5.71 22.68 -10.21
N SER A 129 -5.95 21.43 -9.77
CA SER A 129 -5.86 20.23 -10.63
C SER A 129 -7.25 19.75 -11.04
N LYS A 130 -7.36 19.15 -12.23
CA LYS A 130 -8.56 18.45 -12.73
C LYS A 130 -8.61 17.02 -12.16
N VAL A 131 -7.47 16.36 -12.06
CA VAL A 131 -7.34 14.98 -11.57
C VAL A 131 -6.36 14.92 -10.41
N CYS A 132 -6.69 14.11 -9.39
CA CYS A 132 -5.78 13.73 -8.32
C CYS A 132 -5.73 12.21 -8.18
N ILE A 133 -4.53 11.62 -8.22
CA ILE A 133 -4.30 10.19 -8.05
C ILE A 133 -3.61 9.96 -6.71
N VAL A 134 -4.18 9.08 -5.89
CA VAL A 134 -3.65 8.73 -4.57
C VAL A 134 -3.45 7.22 -4.43
N ASP A 135 -2.39 6.81 -3.74
CA ASP A 135 -2.07 5.41 -3.46
C ASP A 135 -2.35 4.99 -2.00
N GLY A 136 -3.09 5.81 -1.27
CA GLY A 136 -3.42 5.54 0.13
C GLY A 136 -4.21 6.69 0.76
N TYR A 137 -4.47 6.57 2.07
CA TYR A 137 -5.15 7.64 2.80
C TYR A 137 -4.31 8.92 2.82
N ASN A 138 -4.92 10.03 2.43
CA ASN A 138 -4.35 11.37 2.53
C ASN A 138 -5.35 12.30 3.22
N ILE A 139 -4.91 12.98 4.30
CA ILE A 139 -5.80 13.79 5.12
C ILE A 139 -6.35 15.00 4.35
N THR A 140 -5.51 15.68 3.56
CA THR A 140 -5.95 16.85 2.78
C THR A 140 -6.95 16.47 1.70
N VAL A 141 -6.85 15.25 1.15
CA VAL A 141 -7.87 14.72 0.24
C VAL A 141 -9.17 14.43 0.99
N SER A 142 -9.10 13.82 2.18
CA SER A 142 -10.29 13.34 2.87
C SER A 142 -11.10 14.41 3.59
N VAL A 143 -10.45 15.41 4.20
CA VAL A 143 -11.13 16.38 5.08
C VAL A 143 -11.53 17.67 4.38
N LEU A 144 -10.92 18.02 3.24
CA LEU A 144 -11.19 19.26 2.53
C LEU A 144 -12.45 19.15 1.65
N ASN A 145 -13.15 20.26 1.51
CA ASN A 145 -14.30 20.37 0.63
C ASN A 145 -13.83 20.83 -0.76
N HIS A 146 -13.55 19.85 -1.64
CA HIS A 146 -12.98 20.10 -2.95
C HIS A 146 -13.96 20.78 -3.93
N LYS A 147 -13.42 21.30 -5.04
CA LYS A 147 -14.22 21.71 -6.19
C LYS A 147 -14.90 20.48 -6.80
N LYS A 148 -16.10 20.63 -7.33
CA LYS A 148 -16.83 19.55 -8.00
C LYS A 148 -16.09 18.99 -9.22
N CYS A 149 -15.30 19.82 -9.91
CA CYS A 149 -14.53 19.43 -11.08
C CYS A 149 -13.25 18.63 -10.78
N LEU A 150 -12.85 18.49 -9.50
CA LEU A 150 -11.70 17.68 -9.12
C LEU A 150 -12.11 16.22 -9.04
N ILE A 151 -11.57 15.39 -9.92
CA ILE A 151 -11.77 13.94 -9.93
C ILE A 151 -10.63 13.26 -9.17
N ILE A 152 -10.94 12.41 -8.20
CA ILE A 152 -9.95 11.77 -7.32
C ILE A 152 -9.99 10.26 -7.49
N PHE A 153 -8.87 9.69 -7.98
CA PHE A 153 -8.67 8.25 -8.11
C PHE A 153 -7.87 7.71 -6.93
N GLN A 154 -8.40 6.72 -6.23
CA GLN A 154 -7.67 5.89 -5.29
C GLN A 154 -7.21 4.62 -5.98
N ILE A 155 -5.90 4.47 -6.23
CA ILE A 155 -5.35 3.27 -6.87
C ILE A 155 -4.84 2.24 -5.85
N TRP A 156 -4.73 2.62 -4.58
CA TRP A 156 -4.12 1.84 -3.51
C TRP A 156 -2.63 1.54 -3.77
N HIS A 157 -1.97 0.85 -2.84
CA HIS A 157 -0.54 0.53 -2.93
C HIS A 157 -0.25 -0.98 -2.88
N SER A 158 -1.28 -1.81 -2.95
CA SER A 158 -1.19 -3.26 -2.91
C SER A 158 -2.17 -3.88 -3.90
N LEU A 159 -1.76 -4.96 -4.55
CA LEU A 159 -2.63 -5.75 -5.43
C LEU A 159 -3.76 -6.45 -4.68
N GLY A 160 -3.51 -6.79 -3.42
CA GLY A 160 -4.45 -7.54 -2.60
C GLY A 160 -4.94 -6.77 -1.39
N ALA A 161 -5.90 -7.37 -0.72
CA ALA A 161 -6.51 -6.90 0.52
C ALA A 161 -6.48 -7.99 1.60
N ALA A 162 -5.43 -8.82 1.67
CA ALA A 162 -5.36 -9.89 2.65
C ALA A 162 -5.56 -9.37 4.08
N LYS A 163 -4.89 -8.29 4.44
CA LYS A 163 -5.05 -7.60 5.72
C LYS A 163 -6.25 -6.67 5.73
N LYS A 164 -6.98 -6.64 6.83
CA LYS A 164 -7.96 -5.58 7.08
C LYS A 164 -7.26 -4.22 7.20
N PHE A 165 -7.87 -3.21 6.63
CA PHE A 165 -7.42 -1.81 6.71
C PHE A 165 -8.62 -0.86 6.67
N GLY A 166 -8.37 0.44 6.82
CA GLY A 166 -9.42 1.43 6.80
C GLY A 166 -10.53 1.12 7.81
N TYR A 167 -11.77 1.23 7.40
CA TYR A 167 -12.92 1.00 8.28
C TYR A 167 -13.03 -0.43 8.80
N SER A 168 -12.61 -1.43 8.02
CA SER A 168 -12.68 -2.84 8.45
C SER A 168 -11.66 -3.21 9.54
N ALA A 169 -10.66 -2.35 9.79
CA ALA A 169 -9.65 -2.55 10.82
C ALA A 169 -9.95 -1.80 12.14
N LEU A 170 -11.06 -1.05 12.22
CA LEU A 170 -11.43 -0.28 13.41
C LEU A 170 -12.13 -1.18 14.42
N LYS A 171 -11.52 -1.34 15.60
CA LYS A 171 -11.99 -2.26 16.65
C LYS A 171 -12.71 -1.57 17.80
N THR A 172 -12.37 -0.32 18.09
CA THR A 172 -12.92 0.39 19.24
C THR A 172 -13.85 1.52 18.81
N PRO A 173 -14.88 1.86 19.63
CA PRO A 173 -15.75 3.02 19.38
C PRO A 173 -14.97 4.31 19.22
N TYR A 174 -13.87 4.46 19.97
CA TYR A 174 -12.98 5.61 19.86
C TYR A 174 -12.31 5.69 18.46
N GLN A 175 -11.77 4.58 17.96
CA GLN A 175 -11.19 4.53 16.62
C GLN A 175 -12.25 4.87 15.55
N GLN A 176 -13.46 4.33 15.68
CA GLN A 176 -14.56 4.60 14.77
C GLN A 176 -14.96 6.09 14.78
N MET A 177 -15.04 6.69 15.97
CA MET A 177 -15.35 8.11 16.13
C MET A 177 -14.28 8.98 15.45
N ILE A 178 -12.99 8.75 15.72
CA ILE A 178 -11.90 9.51 15.11
C ILE A 178 -11.89 9.35 13.58
N ALA A 179 -12.05 8.13 13.08
CA ALA A 179 -12.11 7.87 11.64
C ALA A 179 -13.28 8.63 10.98
N LYS A 180 -14.43 8.70 11.64
CA LYS A 180 -15.60 9.44 11.19
C LYS A 180 -15.35 10.95 11.19
N GLU A 181 -14.82 11.52 12.28
CA GLU A 181 -14.55 12.95 12.37
C GLU A 181 -13.46 13.40 11.37
N LEU A 182 -12.44 12.58 11.14
CA LEU A 182 -11.41 12.82 10.12
C LEU A 182 -11.84 12.48 8.71
N LYS A 183 -13.11 12.13 8.50
CA LYS A 183 -13.66 11.75 7.19
C LYS A 183 -12.76 10.71 6.48
N MET A 184 -12.29 9.68 7.21
CA MET A 184 -11.34 8.71 6.68
C MET A 184 -11.82 8.15 5.34
N HIS A 185 -10.93 8.14 4.35
CA HIS A 185 -11.21 7.69 2.99
C HIS A 185 -12.36 8.41 2.25
N LYS A 186 -12.71 9.65 2.58
CA LYS A 186 -13.72 10.40 1.84
C LYS A 186 -13.14 11.09 0.61
N ASN A 187 -14.04 11.54 -0.28
CA ASN A 187 -13.79 12.32 -1.49
C ASN A 187 -13.13 11.57 -2.65
N TYR A 188 -13.07 10.24 -2.63
CA TYR A 188 -12.66 9.49 -3.82
C TYR A 188 -13.83 9.46 -4.83
N SER A 189 -13.57 9.91 -6.06
CA SER A 189 -14.51 9.74 -7.18
C SER A 189 -14.51 8.29 -7.63
N TYR A 190 -13.32 7.71 -7.78
CA TYR A 190 -13.14 6.33 -8.21
C TYR A 190 -12.10 5.60 -7.36
N ILE A 191 -12.30 4.30 -7.19
CA ILE A 191 -11.39 3.38 -6.50
C ILE A 191 -11.08 2.23 -7.44
N ILE A 192 -9.80 2.03 -7.75
CA ILE A 192 -9.37 0.94 -8.63
C ILE A 192 -9.28 -0.35 -7.82
N ALA A 193 -10.00 -1.36 -8.26
CA ALA A 193 -10.00 -2.70 -7.66
C ALA A 193 -9.48 -3.74 -8.66
N PRO A 194 -8.47 -4.58 -8.29
CA PRO A 194 -7.84 -5.52 -9.22
C PRO A 194 -8.73 -6.72 -9.59
N SER A 195 -9.84 -6.95 -8.88
CA SER A 195 -10.83 -7.97 -9.19
C SER A 195 -12.15 -7.72 -8.48
N MET A 196 -13.20 -8.43 -8.88
CA MET A 196 -14.50 -8.42 -8.18
C MET A 196 -14.36 -8.95 -6.75
N GLU A 197 -13.45 -9.90 -6.51
CA GLU A 197 -13.19 -10.43 -5.18
C GLU A 197 -12.56 -9.38 -4.26
N ILE A 198 -11.53 -8.68 -4.72
CA ILE A 198 -10.90 -7.58 -3.97
C ILE A 198 -11.87 -6.40 -3.78
N LYS A 199 -12.71 -6.12 -4.77
CA LYS A 199 -13.74 -5.08 -4.68
C LYS A 199 -14.67 -5.29 -3.48
N LYS A 200 -15.07 -6.53 -3.17
CA LYS A 200 -15.89 -6.85 -1.98
C LYS A 200 -15.22 -6.38 -0.69
N TYR A 201 -13.93 -6.62 -0.54
CA TYR A 201 -13.16 -6.19 0.64
C TYR A 201 -12.93 -4.68 0.64
N PHE A 202 -12.63 -4.09 -0.51
CA PHE A 202 -12.43 -2.66 -0.64
C PHE A 202 -13.68 -1.85 -0.29
N LYS A 203 -14.89 -2.33 -0.62
CA LYS A 203 -16.15 -1.71 -0.19
C LYS A 203 -16.20 -1.53 1.32
N GLN A 204 -15.82 -2.54 2.08
CA GLN A 204 -15.79 -2.50 3.55
C GLN A 204 -14.64 -1.63 4.07
N CYS A 205 -13.45 -1.77 3.47
CA CYS A 205 -12.25 -1.06 3.92
C CYS A 205 -12.32 0.45 3.68
N PHE A 206 -12.83 0.86 2.53
CA PHE A 206 -12.96 2.27 2.15
C PHE A 206 -14.32 2.88 2.56
N GLY A 207 -15.34 2.07 2.78
CA GLY A 207 -16.69 2.53 3.13
C GLY A 207 -17.43 3.16 1.95
N TYR A 208 -17.27 2.61 0.75
CA TYR A 208 -17.91 3.08 -0.49
C TYR A 208 -18.92 2.08 -1.06
N LYS A 209 -19.88 2.60 -1.84
CA LYS A 209 -20.82 1.81 -2.62
C LYS A 209 -20.24 1.34 -3.95
N GLU A 210 -20.99 0.57 -4.70
CA GLU A 210 -20.58 -0.14 -5.92
C GLU A 210 -20.11 0.80 -7.05
N ASP A 211 -20.80 1.90 -7.23
CA ASP A 211 -20.66 2.90 -8.29
C ASP A 211 -19.30 3.66 -8.29
N HIS A 212 -18.61 3.65 -7.17
CA HIS A 212 -17.26 4.24 -7.07
C HIS A 212 -16.12 3.32 -7.53
N PHE A 213 -16.40 2.04 -7.80
CA PHE A 213 -15.35 1.08 -8.10
C PHE A 213 -15.19 0.83 -9.59
N LEU A 214 -13.98 1.02 -10.09
CA LEU A 214 -13.55 0.61 -11.42
C LEU A 214 -12.64 -0.62 -11.32
N LEU A 215 -12.82 -1.58 -12.21
CA LEU A 215 -11.91 -2.72 -12.31
C LEU A 215 -10.64 -2.30 -13.02
N GLY A 216 -9.51 -2.57 -12.42
CA GLY A 216 -8.21 -2.26 -12.98
C GLY A 216 -7.10 -2.77 -12.06
N THR A 217 -5.94 -3.05 -12.63
CA THR A 217 -4.79 -3.59 -11.94
C THR A 217 -3.67 -2.55 -11.84
N LEU A 218 -2.76 -2.71 -10.90
CA LEU A 218 -1.62 -1.81 -10.73
C LEU A 218 -0.53 -2.08 -11.79
N PRO A 219 0.09 -1.03 -12.36
CA PRO A 219 1.16 -1.12 -13.36
C PRO A 219 2.36 -1.99 -12.96
N ARG A 220 2.59 -2.19 -11.66
CA ARG A 220 3.67 -3.07 -11.17
C ARG A 220 3.61 -4.49 -11.74
N ILE A 221 2.43 -4.99 -12.12
CA ILE A 221 2.28 -6.30 -12.76
C ILE A 221 2.93 -6.32 -14.14
N GLU A 222 2.75 -5.26 -14.90
CA GLU A 222 3.42 -5.09 -16.19
C GLU A 222 4.92 -4.89 -16.00
N TYR A 223 5.34 -4.06 -15.04
CA TYR A 223 6.74 -3.88 -14.68
C TYR A 223 7.45 -5.19 -14.36
N LEU A 224 6.82 -6.05 -13.55
CA LEU A 224 7.39 -7.34 -13.18
C LEU A 224 7.67 -8.23 -14.40
N LYS A 225 6.82 -8.17 -15.41
CA LYS A 225 6.97 -8.96 -16.65
C LYS A 225 7.99 -8.33 -17.60
N THR A 226 7.87 -7.03 -17.87
CA THR A 226 8.68 -6.33 -18.89
C THR A 226 10.11 -6.05 -18.43
N HIS A 227 10.32 -5.78 -17.15
CA HIS A 227 11.63 -5.45 -16.58
C HIS A 227 12.35 -6.64 -15.94
N HIS A 228 11.78 -7.85 -16.03
CA HIS A 228 12.36 -9.05 -15.41
C HIS A 228 13.82 -9.27 -15.80
N ARG A 229 14.12 -9.28 -17.11
CA ARG A 229 15.48 -9.51 -17.63
C ARG A 229 16.45 -8.41 -17.20
N VAL A 230 16.04 -7.15 -17.32
CA VAL A 230 16.88 -6.00 -16.95
C VAL A 230 17.22 -6.00 -15.47
N ASN A 231 16.22 -6.25 -14.61
CA ASN A 231 16.43 -6.33 -13.16
C ASN A 231 17.36 -7.50 -12.80
N LYS A 232 17.16 -8.66 -13.40
CA LYS A 232 17.99 -9.86 -13.20
C LYS A 232 19.46 -9.57 -13.51
N GLU A 233 19.76 -8.95 -14.66
CA GLU A 233 21.13 -8.60 -15.04
C GLU A 233 21.72 -7.54 -14.12
N LYS A 234 20.97 -6.53 -13.68
CA LYS A 234 21.42 -5.55 -12.69
C LYS A 234 21.82 -6.20 -11.38
N ILE A 235 21.04 -7.16 -10.90
CA ILE A 235 21.33 -7.87 -9.64
C ILE A 235 22.55 -8.77 -9.83
N TYR A 236 22.65 -9.53 -10.92
CA TYR A 236 23.78 -10.39 -11.20
C TYR A 236 25.10 -9.63 -11.44
N ARG A 237 25.03 -8.39 -11.91
CA ARG A 237 26.21 -7.52 -12.01
C ARG A 237 26.71 -7.12 -10.62
N LYS A 238 25.81 -6.85 -9.68
CA LYS A 238 26.15 -6.50 -8.31
C LYS A 238 26.57 -7.70 -7.47
N TYR A 239 25.92 -8.85 -7.71
CA TYR A 239 26.11 -10.10 -7.01
C TYR A 239 26.38 -11.24 -8.01
N PRO A 240 27.62 -11.34 -8.60
CA PRO A 240 27.92 -12.36 -9.59
C PRO A 240 27.75 -13.80 -9.09
N GLN A 241 27.94 -14.01 -7.78
CA GLN A 241 27.77 -15.31 -7.13
C GLN A 241 26.33 -15.82 -7.11
N PHE A 242 25.34 -14.97 -7.46
CA PHE A 242 23.93 -15.38 -7.58
C PHE A 242 23.68 -16.18 -8.87
N ARG A 243 24.57 -16.06 -9.86
CA ARG A 243 24.48 -16.89 -11.07
C ARG A 243 24.66 -18.36 -10.71
N ASN A 244 23.88 -19.21 -11.34
CA ASN A 244 23.95 -20.67 -11.16
C ASN A 244 23.60 -21.17 -9.74
N LYS A 245 22.96 -20.35 -8.91
CA LYS A 245 22.46 -20.74 -7.60
C LYS A 245 20.93 -20.64 -7.56
N LYS A 246 20.31 -21.50 -6.76
CA LYS A 246 18.89 -21.39 -6.43
C LYS A 246 18.71 -20.35 -5.32
N ILE A 247 17.82 -19.41 -5.54
CA ILE A 247 17.63 -18.24 -4.67
C ILE A 247 16.26 -18.32 -3.99
N VAL A 248 16.28 -18.27 -2.68
CA VAL A 248 15.10 -18.12 -1.83
C VAL A 248 15.01 -16.67 -1.36
N LEU A 249 13.92 -15.98 -1.69
CA LEU A 249 13.61 -14.63 -1.22
C LEU A 249 12.63 -14.71 -0.07
N TYR A 250 13.02 -14.25 1.11
CA TYR A 250 12.12 -14.06 2.25
C TYR A 250 11.80 -12.58 2.43
N ALA A 251 10.54 -12.23 2.29
CA ALA A 251 10.04 -10.85 2.37
C ALA A 251 8.89 -10.73 3.40
N PRO A 252 9.21 -10.72 4.71
CA PRO A 252 8.20 -10.65 5.76
C PRO A 252 7.57 -9.26 5.88
N THR A 253 6.35 -9.21 6.39
CA THR A 253 5.77 -7.96 6.85
C THR A 253 6.37 -7.56 8.19
N PHE A 254 6.40 -6.26 8.41
CA PHE A 254 6.87 -5.73 9.67
C PHE A 254 5.91 -6.07 10.83
N ARG A 255 6.45 -6.52 11.97
CA ARG A 255 5.72 -6.75 13.21
C ARG A 255 5.90 -5.58 14.17
N THR A 256 4.81 -5.14 14.79
CA THR A 256 4.82 -4.13 15.86
C THR A 256 4.72 -4.73 17.23
N GLN A 257 4.07 -5.88 17.30
CA GLN A 257 3.80 -6.65 18.51
C GLN A 257 4.04 -8.13 18.20
N GLY A 258 4.25 -8.92 19.22
CA GLY A 258 4.52 -10.35 19.09
C GLY A 258 5.99 -10.68 18.89
N THR A 259 6.29 -11.96 18.82
CA THR A 259 7.63 -12.50 18.63
C THR A 259 7.98 -12.47 17.15
N ASP A 260 9.12 -11.88 16.81
CA ASP A 260 9.68 -11.93 15.46
C ASP A 260 10.48 -13.25 15.31
N ARG A 261 9.98 -14.17 14.51
CA ARG A 261 10.61 -15.48 14.24
C ARG A 261 11.45 -15.48 12.96
N THR A 262 11.90 -14.33 12.49
CA THR A 262 12.76 -14.23 11.29
C THR A 262 14.08 -15.00 11.47
N GLN A 263 14.62 -15.06 12.69
CA GLN A 263 15.85 -15.83 12.96
C GLN A 263 15.65 -17.33 12.71
N GLU A 264 14.51 -17.90 13.07
CA GLU A 264 14.23 -19.34 12.86
C GLU A 264 14.29 -19.73 11.38
N ILE A 265 13.75 -18.89 10.49
CA ILE A 265 13.80 -19.14 9.04
C ILE A 265 15.22 -18.94 8.47
N ILE A 266 15.99 -17.98 9.00
CA ILE A 266 17.40 -17.80 8.64
C ILE A 266 18.19 -19.06 9.02
N ASP A 267 18.01 -19.56 10.25
CA ASP A 267 18.72 -20.73 10.78
C ASP A 267 18.39 -22.00 9.98
N ALA A 268 17.14 -22.17 9.56
CA ALA A 268 16.73 -23.29 8.71
C ALA A 268 17.43 -23.30 7.34
N PHE A 269 17.83 -22.14 6.82
CA PHE A 269 18.49 -22.03 5.51
C PHE A 269 20.02 -21.85 5.57
N GLN A 270 20.64 -21.61 6.74
CA GLN A 270 22.04 -21.17 6.83
C GLN A 270 23.06 -22.19 6.29
N ASN A 271 22.77 -23.48 6.35
CA ASN A 271 23.64 -24.55 5.83
C ASN A 271 23.07 -25.21 4.57
N SER A 272 22.14 -24.53 3.90
CA SER A 272 21.48 -25.07 2.72
C SER A 272 22.27 -24.83 1.42
N LYS A 273 21.90 -25.54 0.37
CA LYS A 273 22.40 -25.30 -1.00
C LYS A 273 21.86 -24.00 -1.63
N TYR A 274 20.93 -23.31 -0.97
CA TYR A 274 20.27 -22.12 -1.49
C TYR A 274 21.01 -20.84 -1.09
N LEU A 275 20.95 -19.82 -1.95
CA LEU A 275 21.21 -18.45 -1.55
C LEU A 275 19.93 -17.88 -0.93
N PHE A 276 20.05 -17.29 0.24
CA PHE A 276 18.93 -16.75 0.97
C PHE A 276 18.96 -15.21 0.96
N ILE A 277 17.95 -14.59 0.38
CA ILE A 277 17.80 -13.14 0.39
C ILE A 277 16.77 -12.77 1.46
N LEU A 278 17.21 -12.05 2.48
CA LEU A 278 16.36 -11.53 3.54
C LEU A 278 15.97 -10.06 3.24
N LYS A 279 14.76 -9.85 2.77
CA LYS A 279 14.24 -8.51 2.46
C LYS A 279 13.31 -8.01 3.56
N VAL A 280 13.87 -7.64 4.70
CA VAL A 280 13.09 -7.07 5.81
C VAL A 280 12.52 -5.70 5.48
N HIS A 281 11.43 -5.36 6.14
CA HIS A 281 10.82 -4.04 6.00
C HIS A 281 11.78 -2.94 6.51
N PRO A 282 11.85 -1.76 5.87
CA PRO A 282 12.75 -0.66 6.28
C PRO A 282 12.58 -0.17 7.72
N ASN A 283 11.47 -0.48 8.36
CA ASN A 283 11.21 -0.13 9.77
C ASN A 283 11.70 -1.20 10.76
N THR A 284 12.13 -2.37 10.29
CA THR A 284 12.66 -3.43 11.15
C THR A 284 13.97 -2.96 11.78
N LYS A 285 14.05 -3.01 13.09
CA LYS A 285 15.25 -2.64 13.87
C LYS A 285 15.99 -3.84 14.40
N THR A 286 15.36 -5.00 14.37
CA THR A 286 15.94 -6.26 14.80
C THR A 286 17.20 -6.54 14.01
N LYS A 287 18.28 -6.87 14.68
CA LYS A 287 19.51 -7.39 14.08
C LYS A 287 19.42 -8.91 14.12
N TYR A 288 19.68 -9.54 13.00
CA TYR A 288 19.70 -10.99 12.87
C TYR A 288 21.14 -11.49 12.76
N HIS A 289 21.38 -12.71 13.24
CA HIS A 289 22.63 -13.42 12.98
C HIS A 289 22.57 -13.97 11.56
N ILE A 290 23.40 -13.43 10.68
CA ILE A 290 23.44 -13.82 9.27
C ILE A 290 24.77 -14.52 8.95
N SER A 291 24.68 -15.65 8.24
CA SER A 291 25.82 -16.38 7.69
C SER A 291 26.19 -15.85 6.29
N ASN A 292 27.29 -16.36 5.74
CA ASN A 292 27.79 -15.97 4.40
C ASN A 292 26.82 -16.30 3.23
N CYS A 293 25.79 -17.10 3.46
CA CYS A 293 24.79 -17.43 2.45
C CYS A 293 23.53 -16.52 2.50
N VAL A 294 23.45 -15.57 3.45
CA VAL A 294 22.33 -14.67 3.65
C VAL A 294 22.68 -13.26 3.18
N TYR A 295 21.85 -12.69 2.32
CA TYR A 295 22.04 -11.37 1.71
C TYR A 295 20.83 -10.49 1.99
N ASP A 296 21.05 -9.20 2.31
CA ASP A 296 19.96 -8.23 2.54
C ASP A 296 19.57 -7.44 1.29
N CYS A 297 20.44 -7.32 0.31
CA CYS A 297 20.22 -6.66 -0.99
C CYS A 297 19.43 -5.35 -0.88
N ARG A 298 19.77 -4.48 0.08
CA ARG A 298 18.99 -3.27 0.45
C ARG A 298 18.78 -2.31 -0.70
N GLU A 299 19.73 -2.23 -1.64
CA GLU A 299 19.69 -1.36 -2.82
C GLU A 299 18.61 -1.74 -3.83
N PHE A 300 18.11 -2.98 -3.80
CA PHE A 300 17.06 -3.45 -4.68
C PHE A 300 15.71 -3.52 -3.95
N SER A 301 14.65 -3.13 -4.63
CA SER A 301 13.27 -3.31 -4.15
C SER A 301 12.86 -4.78 -4.18
N THR A 302 11.82 -5.15 -3.41
CA THR A 302 11.24 -6.50 -3.46
C THR A 302 10.80 -6.87 -4.88
N LEU A 303 10.19 -5.93 -5.63
CA LEU A 303 9.80 -6.16 -7.03
C LEU A 303 11.00 -6.50 -7.93
N GLN A 304 12.14 -5.85 -7.72
CA GLN A 304 13.36 -6.19 -8.47
C GLN A 304 13.92 -7.55 -8.07
N LEU A 305 13.95 -7.86 -6.77
CA LEU A 305 14.46 -9.14 -6.26
C LEU A 305 13.62 -10.33 -6.72
N LEU A 306 12.33 -10.16 -6.95
CA LEU A 306 11.49 -11.19 -7.58
C LEU A 306 12.03 -11.65 -8.93
N SER A 307 12.83 -10.85 -9.65
CA SER A 307 13.40 -11.28 -10.94
C SER A 307 14.47 -12.38 -10.81
N VAL A 308 15.14 -12.50 -9.66
CA VAL A 308 16.17 -13.53 -9.42
C VAL A 308 15.71 -14.66 -8.51
N ALA A 309 14.62 -14.46 -7.73
CA ALA A 309 14.12 -15.46 -6.81
C ALA A 309 13.59 -16.69 -7.56
N ASP A 310 14.01 -17.90 -7.16
CA ASP A 310 13.42 -19.18 -7.59
C ASP A 310 12.24 -19.56 -6.69
N TYR A 311 12.33 -19.26 -5.39
CA TYR A 311 11.32 -19.49 -4.37
C TYR A 311 11.06 -18.21 -3.58
N VAL A 312 9.83 -17.97 -3.21
CA VAL A 312 9.43 -16.78 -2.44
C VAL A 312 8.77 -17.23 -1.15
N ILE A 313 9.32 -16.80 -0.03
CA ILE A 313 8.70 -16.93 1.28
C ILE A 313 8.19 -15.57 1.68
N THR A 314 6.96 -15.51 2.09
CA THR A 314 6.35 -14.27 2.63
C THR A 314 5.32 -14.65 3.69
N ASP A 315 4.63 -13.67 4.20
CA ASP A 315 3.53 -13.85 5.15
C ASP A 315 2.24 -13.22 4.60
N TYR A 316 1.63 -12.31 5.32
CA TYR A 316 0.37 -11.63 4.96
C TYR A 316 0.60 -10.44 4.02
N SER A 317 1.61 -10.49 3.17
CA SER A 317 2.04 -9.40 2.29
C SER A 317 1.43 -9.51 0.88
N GLY A 318 1.21 -8.36 0.23
CA GLY A 318 0.90 -8.29 -1.20
C GLY A 318 1.99 -8.89 -2.11
N THR A 319 3.20 -9.11 -1.59
CA THR A 319 4.29 -9.79 -2.28
C THR A 319 3.91 -11.19 -2.76
N SER A 320 2.98 -11.86 -2.07
CA SER A 320 2.43 -13.15 -2.52
C SER A 320 1.77 -13.06 -3.90
N LEU A 321 0.96 -12.03 -4.15
CA LEU A 321 0.34 -11.78 -5.46
C LEU A 321 1.36 -11.31 -6.51
N GLU A 322 2.32 -10.48 -6.10
CA GLU A 322 3.41 -10.04 -6.98
C GLU A 322 4.27 -11.22 -7.46
N ALA A 323 4.62 -12.15 -6.57
CA ALA A 323 5.34 -13.38 -6.92
C ALA A 323 4.48 -14.34 -7.76
N ALA A 324 3.19 -14.48 -7.40
CA ALA A 324 2.24 -15.32 -8.13
C ALA A 324 2.02 -14.84 -9.58
N SER A 325 2.08 -13.51 -9.84
CA SER A 325 2.02 -12.95 -11.20
C SER A 325 3.12 -13.45 -12.13
N LEU A 326 4.26 -13.84 -11.54
CA LEU A 326 5.41 -14.45 -12.23
C LEU A 326 5.38 -15.99 -12.18
N LYS A 327 4.30 -16.59 -11.68
CA LYS A 327 4.13 -18.03 -11.46
C LYS A 327 5.27 -18.66 -10.63
N LYS A 328 5.83 -17.87 -9.70
CA LYS A 328 6.88 -18.33 -8.80
C LYS A 328 6.28 -19.16 -7.66
N PRO A 329 6.95 -20.21 -7.19
CA PRO A 329 6.61 -20.91 -5.96
C PRO A 329 6.55 -19.93 -4.79
N VAL A 330 5.40 -19.85 -4.12
CA VAL A 330 5.16 -18.99 -2.95
C VAL A 330 4.83 -19.86 -1.75
N TYR A 331 5.54 -19.64 -0.67
CA TYR A 331 5.34 -20.29 0.62
C TYR A 331 4.96 -19.23 1.64
N ILE A 332 3.92 -19.50 2.41
CA ILE A 332 3.46 -18.59 3.47
C ILE A 332 4.05 -19.05 4.79
N TYR A 333 4.87 -18.20 5.41
CA TYR A 333 5.37 -18.41 6.76
C TYR A 333 4.52 -17.61 7.75
N GLY A 334 3.48 -18.26 8.26
CA GLY A 334 2.41 -17.66 9.06
C GLY A 334 2.46 -18.11 10.52
N TYR A 335 3.63 -18.07 11.17
CA TYR A 335 3.86 -18.52 12.55
C TYR A 335 3.00 -17.83 13.61
N ASP A 336 2.41 -16.69 13.31
CA ASP A 336 1.56 -15.89 14.18
C ASP A 336 0.14 -15.71 13.61
N PHE A 337 -0.33 -16.67 12.81
CA PHE A 337 -1.55 -16.55 12.02
C PHE A 337 -2.80 -16.30 12.88
N GLU A 338 -2.97 -17.01 13.98
CA GLU A 338 -4.11 -16.84 14.87
C GLU A 338 -4.14 -15.45 15.52
N ASP A 339 -2.98 -14.95 15.96
CA ASP A 339 -2.89 -13.62 16.54
C ASP A 339 -3.08 -12.53 15.47
N TYR A 340 -2.55 -12.78 14.27
CA TYR A 340 -2.74 -11.87 13.14
C TYR A 340 -4.18 -11.82 12.64
N GLN A 341 -4.93 -12.93 12.72
CA GLN A 341 -6.37 -12.93 12.47
C GLN A 341 -7.14 -12.09 13.48
N LYS A 342 -6.72 -12.07 14.74
CA LYS A 342 -7.31 -11.22 15.78
C LYS A 342 -6.93 -9.76 15.58
N ASP A 343 -5.66 -9.46 15.28
CA ASP A 343 -5.13 -8.12 15.12
C ASP A 343 -3.95 -8.05 14.12
N PRO A 344 -4.11 -7.39 12.94
CA PRO A 344 -5.16 -6.48 12.48
C PRO A 344 -6.44 -7.15 11.97
N GLY A 345 -6.43 -8.45 11.76
CA GLY A 345 -7.46 -9.21 11.10
C GLY A 345 -7.20 -9.40 9.60
N MET A 346 -7.79 -10.45 9.05
CA MET A 346 -7.67 -10.83 7.65
C MET A 346 -9.01 -10.66 6.94
N ASN A 347 -8.98 -10.31 5.66
CA ASN A 347 -10.15 -10.27 4.80
C ASN A 347 -10.42 -11.64 4.16
N TYR A 348 -9.36 -12.42 3.91
CA TYR A 348 -9.44 -13.80 3.43
C TYR A 348 -8.36 -14.66 4.05
N ASP A 349 -8.58 -15.97 4.05
CA ASP A 349 -7.78 -16.96 4.75
C ASP A 349 -6.65 -17.48 3.85
N LEU A 350 -5.43 -17.00 4.06
CA LEU A 350 -4.25 -17.47 3.32
C LEU A 350 -3.91 -18.93 3.58
N LYS A 351 -4.30 -19.50 4.74
CA LYS A 351 -4.11 -20.93 5.02
C LYS A 351 -4.96 -21.79 4.08
N LYS A 352 -6.18 -21.34 3.74
CA LYS A 352 -7.03 -21.99 2.73
C LYS A 352 -6.50 -21.79 1.30
N GLU A 353 -5.99 -20.58 0.98
CA GLU A 353 -5.49 -20.28 -0.37
C GLU A 353 -4.24 -21.08 -0.73
N PHE A 354 -3.33 -21.27 0.23
CA PHE A 354 -2.03 -21.92 0.00
C PHE A 354 -1.98 -23.39 0.45
N GLY A 355 -2.93 -23.87 1.27
CA GLY A 355 -3.03 -25.24 1.72
C GLY A 355 -1.71 -25.76 2.32
N LYS A 356 -1.14 -26.82 1.75
CA LYS A 356 0.12 -27.41 2.19
C LYS A 356 1.36 -26.51 2.06
N TYR A 357 1.26 -25.37 1.40
CA TYR A 357 2.33 -24.36 1.30
C TYR A 357 2.19 -23.22 2.31
N PHE A 358 1.33 -23.40 3.30
CA PHE A 358 1.22 -22.53 4.48
C PHE A 358 1.91 -23.22 5.67
N PHE A 359 2.88 -22.57 6.29
CA PHE A 359 3.71 -23.11 7.36
C PHE A 359 3.72 -22.20 8.58
N GLU A 360 3.68 -22.79 9.77
CA GLU A 360 3.88 -22.14 11.06
C GLU A 360 5.27 -22.46 11.63
N ASP A 361 5.93 -23.50 11.09
CA ASP A 361 7.26 -23.97 11.45
C ASP A 361 8.26 -23.73 10.32
N ALA A 362 9.44 -23.17 10.65
CA ALA A 362 10.46 -22.80 9.68
C ALA A 362 11.18 -24.03 9.09
N HIS A 363 11.39 -25.07 9.89
CA HIS A 363 12.08 -26.30 9.44
C HIS A 363 11.18 -27.07 8.47
N ALA A 364 9.90 -27.24 8.79
CA ALA A 364 8.94 -27.89 7.89
C ALA A 364 8.82 -27.14 6.54
N LEU A 365 8.89 -25.80 6.56
CA LEU A 365 8.92 -25.01 5.34
C LEU A 365 10.19 -25.28 4.52
N TYR A 366 11.36 -25.32 5.18
CA TYR A 366 12.62 -25.65 4.52
C TYR A 366 12.58 -27.04 3.88
N GLU A 367 12.12 -28.07 4.60
CA GLU A 367 12.00 -29.44 4.11
C GLU A 367 11.11 -29.52 2.87
N CYS A 368 9.99 -28.79 2.87
CA CYS A 368 9.12 -28.71 1.69
C CYS A 368 9.84 -28.10 0.48
N ILE A 369 10.59 -27.00 0.65
CA ILE A 369 11.37 -26.39 -0.44
C ILE A 369 12.49 -27.34 -0.93
N ALA A 370 13.12 -28.09 -0.02
CA ALA A 370 14.27 -28.93 -0.33
C ALA A 370 13.90 -30.23 -1.06
N HIS A 371 12.74 -30.78 -0.76
CA HIS A 371 12.39 -32.18 -1.14
C HIS A 371 11.10 -32.30 -1.94
N GLU A 372 10.18 -31.31 -1.88
CA GLU A 372 8.91 -31.41 -2.59
C GLU A 372 8.90 -30.61 -3.90
N LYS A 373 8.20 -31.18 -4.90
CA LYS A 373 7.89 -30.45 -6.12
C LYS A 373 6.69 -29.52 -5.85
N TYR A 374 6.88 -28.22 -6.10
CA TYR A 374 5.81 -27.22 -5.95
C TYR A 374 4.74 -27.37 -7.04
N ASP A 375 3.49 -27.42 -6.62
CA ASP A 375 2.36 -27.34 -7.55
C ASP A 375 2.08 -25.86 -7.90
N LYS A 376 2.46 -25.48 -9.12
CA LYS A 376 2.27 -24.10 -9.60
C LYS A 376 0.81 -23.72 -9.80
N GLN A 377 -0.11 -24.69 -9.84
CA GLN A 377 -1.52 -24.38 -10.01
C GLN A 377 -2.04 -23.55 -8.83
N VAL A 378 -1.54 -23.79 -7.62
CA VAL A 378 -1.90 -23.01 -6.42
C VAL A 378 -1.69 -21.50 -6.61
N VAL A 379 -0.52 -21.10 -7.09
CA VAL A 379 -0.26 -19.64 -7.31
C VAL A 379 -0.99 -19.09 -8.52
N ILE A 380 -1.28 -19.90 -9.53
CA ILE A 380 -2.06 -19.50 -10.69
C ILE A 380 -3.51 -19.24 -10.27
N ASP A 381 -4.12 -20.15 -9.53
CA ASP A 381 -5.49 -20.01 -9.05
C ASP A 381 -5.63 -18.84 -8.07
N TYR A 382 -4.67 -18.73 -7.13
CA TYR A 382 -4.60 -17.60 -6.21
C TYR A 382 -4.52 -16.26 -6.95
N PHE A 383 -3.63 -16.14 -7.94
CA PHE A 383 -3.48 -14.91 -8.71
C PHE A 383 -4.74 -14.59 -9.51
N ASN A 384 -5.28 -15.55 -10.26
CA ASN A 384 -6.46 -15.37 -11.10
C ASN A 384 -7.73 -15.00 -10.32
N LYS A 385 -7.84 -15.45 -9.08
CA LYS A 385 -8.94 -15.09 -8.18
C LYS A 385 -8.91 -13.61 -7.78
N TYR A 386 -7.70 -13.07 -7.54
CA TYR A 386 -7.54 -11.74 -6.97
C TYR A 386 -7.09 -10.67 -7.96
N VAL A 387 -6.64 -11.06 -9.17
CA VAL A 387 -6.17 -10.14 -10.20
C VAL A 387 -6.66 -10.59 -11.57
N VAL A 388 -7.59 -9.84 -12.16
CA VAL A 388 -8.26 -10.25 -13.40
C VAL A 388 -7.61 -9.69 -14.67
N GLN A 389 -6.83 -8.62 -14.58
CA GLN A 389 -6.23 -7.96 -15.72
C GLN A 389 -4.71 -8.02 -15.68
N THR A 390 -4.08 -8.51 -16.74
CA THR A 390 -2.63 -8.77 -16.80
C THR A 390 -1.93 -8.30 -18.07
N GLN A 391 -2.67 -7.73 -19.03
CA GLN A 391 -2.15 -7.20 -20.32
C GLN A 391 -2.51 -5.72 -20.43
N ASP A 392 -1.58 -4.93 -20.95
CA ASP A 392 -1.73 -3.49 -21.17
C ASP A 392 -2.26 -2.76 -19.93
N VAL A 393 -1.75 -3.17 -18.77
CA VAL A 393 -2.27 -2.75 -17.46
C VAL A 393 -2.13 -1.25 -17.28
N THR A 394 -0.98 -0.71 -17.65
CA THR A 394 -0.69 0.73 -17.52
C THR A 394 -1.57 1.53 -18.46
N GLN A 395 -1.63 1.13 -19.73
CA GLN A 395 -2.44 1.81 -20.74
C GLN A 395 -3.92 1.83 -20.33
N LYS A 396 -4.50 0.67 -20.01
CA LYS A 396 -5.91 0.59 -19.61
C LYS A 396 -6.25 1.39 -18.35
N LEU A 397 -5.32 1.48 -17.39
CA LEU A 397 -5.52 2.33 -16.23
C LEU A 397 -5.44 3.82 -16.59
N VAL A 398 -4.55 4.19 -17.51
CA VAL A 398 -4.43 5.55 -18.04
C VAL A 398 -5.66 5.92 -18.86
N ASP A 399 -6.16 5.03 -19.70
CA ASP A 399 -7.41 5.22 -20.46
C ASP A 399 -8.59 5.53 -19.53
N LEU A 400 -8.74 4.76 -18.44
CA LEU A 400 -9.76 5.03 -17.42
C LEU A 400 -9.58 6.40 -16.75
N ILE A 401 -8.33 6.81 -16.48
CA ILE A 401 -8.04 8.13 -15.88
C ILE A 401 -8.37 9.24 -16.86
N ILE A 402 -8.07 9.07 -18.15
CA ILE A 402 -8.38 10.03 -19.19
C ILE A 402 -9.90 10.14 -19.38
N GLU A 403 -10.56 9.02 -19.63
CA GLU A 403 -12.00 8.94 -19.86
C GLU A 403 -12.81 9.53 -18.69
N LYS A 404 -12.52 9.09 -17.48
CA LYS A 404 -13.31 9.49 -16.30
C LYS A 404 -12.83 10.78 -15.63
N GLY A 405 -11.66 11.27 -15.95
CA GLY A 405 -11.03 12.38 -15.23
C GLY A 405 -10.65 13.59 -16.06
N LEU A 406 -10.21 13.41 -17.29
CA LEU A 406 -9.70 14.48 -18.14
C LEU A 406 -10.61 14.86 -19.29
N GLU A 407 -11.48 13.95 -19.73
CA GLU A 407 -12.50 14.24 -20.71
C GLU A 407 -13.70 14.94 -20.04
N ASP A 408 -14.22 15.99 -20.66
CA ASP A 408 -15.41 16.66 -20.16
C ASP A 408 -16.66 15.88 -20.62
N GLU A 409 -17.64 15.72 -19.72
CA GLU A 409 -18.90 15.02 -20.00
C GLU A 409 -19.69 15.64 -21.21
N GLU A 410 -19.33 16.84 -21.68
CA GLU A 410 -19.97 17.48 -22.83
C GLU A 410 -19.61 16.88 -24.19
N THR A 411 -18.61 16.00 -24.29
CA THR A 411 -18.21 15.41 -25.58
C THR A 411 -19.19 14.34 -26.05
N ASP A 412 -20.00 13.78 -25.17
CA ASP A 412 -20.95 12.70 -25.51
C ASP A 412 -22.22 13.23 -26.23
N TYR A 413 -22.57 14.50 -26.06
CA TYR A 413 -23.71 15.09 -26.79
C TYR A 413 -23.42 15.42 -28.25
N ARG A 414 -22.16 15.61 -28.65
CA ARG A 414 -21.79 15.92 -30.07
C ARG A 414 -21.72 14.72 -31.00
N LEU A 415 -21.67 13.51 -30.44
CA LEU A 415 -21.71 12.30 -31.27
C LEU A 415 -23.14 11.90 -31.67
N PHE A 416 -24.16 12.34 -30.92
CA PHE A 416 -25.55 12.06 -31.26
C PHE A 416 -26.17 13.06 -32.26
N GLU A 417 -25.60 14.26 -32.44
CA GLU A 417 -26.09 15.25 -33.42
C GLU A 417 -25.56 15.02 -34.86
N LYS A 418 -24.63 14.10 -35.09
CA LYS A 418 -24.10 13.78 -36.44
C LYS A 418 -24.74 12.57 -37.11
N THR A 419 -25.75 11.97 -36.50
CA THR A 419 -26.49 10.81 -37.05
C THR A 419 -28.02 11.03 -37.17
N SER A 420 -28.48 12.29 -37.14
CA SER A 420 -29.87 12.65 -37.46
C SER A 420 -29.97 13.40 -38.78
#